data_316fc1ac5eee03a06419df0933aef13a
#
_entry.id   316fc1ac5eee03a06419df0933aef13a
#
_cell.length_a   1.000
_cell.length_b   1.000
_cell.length_c   1.000
_cell.angle_alpha   90.00
_cell.angle_beta   90.00
_cell.angle_gamma   90.00
#
_symmetry.space_group_name_H-M   'P 1'
#
loop_
_entity.id
_entity.type
_entity.pdbx_description
1 polymer ?
#
loop_
_entity_poly.entity_id
_entity_poly.type
_entity_poly.pdbx_seq_one_letter_code
_entity_poly.pdbx_strand_id
1 'polypeptide(L)'
;PKGLVGSEMCIRDRKWAPIAANKTIVIDNSKFFRKDSDIPLIVPEVNSEELSKFKNKNIIANANCSVIPIVVALKPLHDLYNVKRIVVSTYQSVSGAGKAGMDELLSQTKEILENKHVQSKNFTKQIAFNAIPHIDSFLENGSTKEEQKNHDEIKKILDKKINVTSTCVRIPVLVSHSISINIEFHKKPKIE
;
A
#
# COMPACT_ATOMS: atom_id res chain seq x y z
N PRO A 1 -7.99 -7.40 25.71
CA PRO A 1 -8.22 -8.14 24.46
C PRO A 1 -6.99 -8.00 23.57
N LYS A 2 -6.36 -9.14 23.25
CA LYS A 2 -5.23 -9.14 22.30
C LYS A 2 -5.85 -9.08 20.90
N GLY A 3 -5.71 -7.94 20.22
CA GLY A 3 -6.07 -7.81 18.82
C GLY A 3 -5.28 -8.82 17.97
N LEU A 4 -5.97 -9.52 17.08
CA LEU A 4 -5.34 -10.35 16.07
C LEU A 4 -4.79 -9.42 14.98
N VAL A 5 -3.46 -9.30 14.91
CA VAL A 5 -2.80 -8.70 13.74
C VAL A 5 -2.84 -9.75 12.64
N GLY A 6 -3.59 -9.48 11.57
CA GLY A 6 -3.71 -10.39 10.42
C GLY A 6 -2.36 -10.60 9.76
N SER A 7 -2.07 -11.85 9.38
CA SER A 7 -0.95 -12.16 8.51
C SER A 7 -1.31 -11.77 7.07
N GLU A 8 -0.35 -11.40 6.25
CA GLU A 8 -0.52 -10.91 4.86
C GLU A 8 -1.19 -11.91 3.88
N MET A 9 -1.75 -13.00 4.36
CA MET A 9 -2.40 -14.03 3.55
C MET A 9 -3.91 -13.80 3.46
N CYS A 10 -4.35 -13.05 2.45
CA CYS A 10 -5.76 -12.71 2.18
C CYS A 10 -6.76 -13.87 2.28
N ILE A 11 -6.35 -15.11 1.98
CA ILE A 11 -7.21 -16.31 2.08
C ILE A 11 -7.50 -16.63 3.53
N ARG A 12 -6.51 -16.50 4.42
CA ARG A 12 -6.66 -16.74 5.86
C ARG A 12 -7.54 -15.68 6.49
N ASP A 13 -7.30 -14.42 6.17
CA ASP A 13 -8.00 -13.28 6.76
C ASP A 13 -9.47 -13.26 6.31
N ARG A 14 -9.78 -13.57 5.05
CA ARG A 14 -11.14 -13.74 4.56
C ARG A 14 -11.97 -14.70 5.38
N LYS A 15 -11.36 -15.82 5.83
CA LYS A 15 -12.05 -16.86 6.62
C LYS A 15 -12.11 -16.52 8.10
N TRP A 16 -10.97 -16.09 8.67
CA TRP A 16 -10.82 -16.01 10.13
C TRP A 16 -11.19 -14.66 10.73
N ALA A 17 -11.01 -13.56 9.98
CA ALA A 17 -11.37 -12.25 10.51
C ALA A 17 -12.86 -12.12 10.85
N PRO A 18 -13.83 -12.55 10.02
CA PRO A 18 -15.24 -12.52 10.40
C PRO A 18 -15.58 -13.42 11.61
N ILE A 19 -14.92 -14.56 11.74
CA ILE A 19 -15.11 -15.46 12.89
C ILE A 19 -14.60 -14.80 14.17
N ALA A 20 -13.42 -14.20 14.14
CA ALA A 20 -12.84 -13.49 15.28
C ALA A 20 -13.66 -12.24 15.64
N ALA A 21 -14.20 -11.54 14.64
CA ALA A 21 -15.00 -10.34 14.80
C ALA A 21 -16.31 -10.57 15.60
N ASN A 22 -16.79 -11.80 15.69
CA ASN A 22 -17.91 -12.15 16.57
C ASN A 22 -17.58 -12.02 18.08
N LYS A 23 -16.29 -11.98 18.44
CA LYS A 23 -15.85 -11.96 19.84
C LYS A 23 -14.92 -10.80 20.18
N THR A 24 -14.35 -10.14 19.21
CA THR A 24 -13.37 -9.06 19.40
C THR A 24 -13.32 -8.13 18.19
N ILE A 25 -12.69 -6.96 18.35
CA ILE A 25 -12.36 -6.08 17.23
C ILE A 25 -11.15 -6.66 16.50
N VAL A 26 -11.24 -6.78 15.19
CA VAL A 26 -10.17 -7.25 14.30
C VAL A 26 -9.55 -6.07 13.58
N ILE A 27 -8.24 -5.92 13.65
CA ILE A 27 -7.47 -5.01 12.79
C ILE A 27 -6.87 -5.86 11.68
N ASP A 28 -7.34 -5.67 10.44
CA ASP A 28 -6.91 -6.42 9.27
C ASP A 28 -5.89 -5.66 8.45
N ASN A 29 -4.72 -6.26 8.27
CA ASN A 29 -3.63 -5.68 7.46
C ASN A 29 -3.62 -6.22 6.01
N SER A 30 -4.51 -7.16 5.70
CA SER A 30 -4.63 -7.71 4.35
C SER A 30 -5.32 -6.73 3.39
N LYS A 31 -5.23 -7.01 2.09
CA LYS A 31 -5.93 -6.23 1.08
C LYS A 31 -7.43 -6.57 0.97
N PHE A 32 -7.90 -7.62 1.66
CA PHE A 32 -9.22 -8.21 1.38
C PHE A 32 -10.38 -7.27 1.72
N PHE A 33 -10.34 -6.67 2.92
CA PHE A 33 -11.45 -5.83 3.40
C PHE A 33 -11.36 -4.35 3.02
N ARG A 34 -10.26 -3.89 2.42
CA ARG A 34 -10.02 -2.48 2.12
C ARG A 34 -11.06 -1.84 1.20
N LYS A 35 -11.66 -2.64 0.30
CA LYS A 35 -12.69 -2.18 -0.65
C LYS A 35 -14.11 -2.33 -0.14
N ASP A 36 -14.33 -3.03 0.99
CA ASP A 36 -15.65 -3.22 1.59
C ASP A 36 -16.19 -1.87 2.09
N SER A 37 -17.42 -1.51 1.71
CA SER A 37 -18.07 -0.25 2.12
C SER A 37 -18.42 -0.22 3.60
N ASP A 38 -18.69 -1.38 4.21
CA ASP A 38 -19.11 -1.53 5.60
C ASP A 38 -17.93 -1.65 6.56
N ILE A 39 -16.70 -1.75 6.02
CA ILE A 39 -15.47 -1.84 6.80
C ILE A 39 -14.66 -0.57 6.59
N PRO A 40 -14.38 0.20 7.67
CA PRO A 40 -13.59 1.40 7.55
C PRO A 40 -12.15 1.08 7.20
N LEU A 41 -11.60 1.82 6.24
CA LEU A 41 -10.19 1.84 5.88
C LEU A 41 -9.55 3.03 6.58
N ILE A 42 -8.74 2.76 7.60
CA ILE A 42 -8.30 3.78 8.56
C ILE A 42 -6.81 4.06 8.45
N VAL A 43 -6.50 5.35 8.39
CA VAL A 43 -5.20 5.94 8.71
C VAL A 43 -5.49 6.98 9.80
N PRO A 44 -5.14 6.72 11.07
CA PRO A 44 -5.62 7.50 12.22
C PRO A 44 -5.35 9.01 12.12
N GLU A 45 -4.24 9.42 11.52
CA GLU A 45 -3.84 10.81 11.35
C GLU A 45 -4.65 11.54 10.26
N VAL A 46 -5.46 10.80 9.48
CA VAL A 46 -6.13 11.33 8.30
C VAL A 46 -7.65 11.29 8.42
N ASN A 47 -8.20 10.15 8.85
CA ASN A 47 -9.64 9.90 8.84
C ASN A 47 -10.11 9.12 10.09
N SER A 48 -9.61 9.47 11.27
CA SER A 48 -9.99 8.82 12.55
C SER A 48 -11.50 8.91 12.86
N GLU A 49 -12.21 9.90 12.34
CA GLU A 49 -13.67 10.06 12.46
C GLU A 49 -14.44 8.88 11.84
N GLU A 50 -13.89 8.25 10.82
CA GLU A 50 -14.47 7.08 10.17
C GLU A 50 -14.37 5.81 11.03
N LEU A 51 -13.56 5.85 12.11
CA LEU A 51 -13.32 4.68 12.97
C LEU A 51 -14.62 4.13 13.56
N SER A 52 -15.59 4.99 13.90
CA SER A 52 -16.87 4.57 14.47
C SER A 52 -17.64 3.54 13.62
N LYS A 53 -17.36 3.47 12.33
CA LYS A 53 -17.95 2.52 11.38
C LYS A 53 -17.50 1.07 11.60
N PHE A 54 -16.45 0.83 12.41
CA PHE A 54 -16.03 -0.55 12.75
C PHE A 54 -17.15 -1.38 13.37
N LYS A 55 -18.10 -0.73 14.07
CA LYS A 55 -19.24 -1.38 14.72
C LYS A 55 -20.12 -2.18 13.77
N ASN A 56 -20.07 -1.91 12.48
CA ASN A 56 -20.85 -2.63 11.48
C ASN A 56 -20.42 -4.10 11.37
N LYS A 57 -19.12 -4.38 11.44
CA LYS A 57 -18.57 -5.75 11.30
C LYS A 57 -17.49 -6.10 12.32
N ASN A 58 -17.19 -5.24 13.27
CA ASN A 58 -16.07 -5.36 14.21
C ASN A 58 -14.70 -5.57 13.51
N ILE A 59 -14.55 -5.07 12.29
CA ILE A 59 -13.33 -5.15 11.51
C ILE A 59 -12.90 -3.75 11.14
N ILE A 60 -11.60 -3.47 11.25
CA ILE A 60 -10.94 -2.25 10.80
C ILE A 60 -9.89 -2.67 9.79
N ALA A 61 -9.94 -2.14 8.57
CA ALA A 61 -8.92 -2.38 7.55
C ALA A 61 -7.81 -1.34 7.68
N ASN A 62 -6.55 -1.80 7.62
CA ASN A 62 -5.38 -0.96 7.51
C ASN A 62 -5.03 -0.73 6.03
N ALA A 63 -4.56 0.47 5.69
CA ALA A 63 -4.24 0.84 4.32
C ALA A 63 -2.94 0.18 3.80
N ASN A 64 -2.73 0.26 2.49
CA ASN A 64 -1.52 -0.20 1.83
C ASN A 64 -0.29 0.59 2.35
N CYS A 65 0.85 -0.08 2.45
CA CYS A 65 2.10 0.48 2.98
C CYS A 65 2.60 1.70 2.20
N SER A 66 2.31 1.82 0.89
CA SER A 66 2.61 3.01 0.10
C SER A 66 1.57 4.11 0.27
N VAL A 67 0.30 3.76 0.55
CA VAL A 67 -0.80 4.73 0.70
C VAL A 67 -0.70 5.51 1.99
N ILE A 68 -0.35 4.84 3.11
CA ILE A 68 -0.27 5.50 4.42
C ILE A 68 0.59 6.77 4.40
N PRO A 69 1.88 6.73 4.00
CA PRO A 69 2.71 7.94 3.98
C PRO A 69 2.22 8.99 2.97
N ILE A 70 1.60 8.57 1.86
CA ILE A 70 1.03 9.48 0.87
C ILE A 70 -0.11 10.29 1.50
N VAL A 71 -1.10 9.63 2.11
CA VAL A 71 -2.28 10.33 2.64
C VAL A 71 -1.95 11.17 3.87
N VAL A 72 -1.00 10.74 4.71
CA VAL A 72 -0.52 11.51 5.85
C VAL A 72 0.16 12.81 5.38
N ALA A 73 1.03 12.73 4.37
CA ALA A 73 1.68 13.92 3.80
C ALA A 73 0.69 14.84 3.07
N LEU A 74 -0.32 14.28 2.40
CA LEU A 74 -1.29 15.04 1.62
C LEU A 74 -2.39 15.68 2.47
N LYS A 75 -2.74 15.11 3.62
CA LYS A 75 -3.87 15.59 4.43
C LYS A 75 -3.80 17.09 4.75
N PRO A 76 -2.73 17.62 5.36
CA PRO A 76 -2.63 19.05 5.65
C PRO A 76 -2.67 19.93 4.39
N LEU A 77 -2.08 19.45 3.29
CA LEU A 77 -2.11 20.18 2.02
C LEU A 77 -3.49 20.17 1.39
N HIS A 78 -4.21 19.05 1.51
CA HIS A 78 -5.58 18.93 1.01
C HIS A 78 -6.54 19.86 1.78
N ASP A 79 -6.42 19.92 3.10
CA ASP A 79 -7.26 20.78 3.95
C ASP A 79 -7.07 22.27 3.62
N LEU A 80 -5.86 22.68 3.31
CA LEU A 80 -5.56 24.09 2.99
C LEU A 80 -5.85 24.47 1.54
N TYR A 81 -5.46 23.61 0.59
CA TYR A 81 -5.39 23.99 -0.82
C TYR A 81 -6.28 23.16 -1.74
N ASN A 82 -6.96 22.12 -1.23
CA ASN A 82 -7.81 21.19 -1.97
C ASN A 82 -7.03 20.52 -3.13
N VAL A 83 -6.43 19.39 -2.85
CA VAL A 83 -5.74 18.57 -3.86
C VAL A 83 -6.72 18.17 -4.95
N LYS A 84 -6.38 18.48 -6.20
CA LYS A 84 -7.17 18.19 -7.40
C LYS A 84 -6.68 16.91 -8.08
N ARG A 85 -5.35 16.80 -8.23
CA ARG A 85 -4.71 15.69 -8.91
C ARG A 85 -3.34 15.38 -8.28
N ILE A 86 -3.00 14.11 -8.25
CA ILE A 86 -1.65 13.66 -7.89
C ILE A 86 -1.11 12.68 -8.92
N VAL A 87 0.18 12.78 -9.18
CA VAL A 87 0.97 11.76 -9.88
C VAL A 87 1.98 11.24 -8.90
N VAL A 88 1.90 9.95 -8.61
CA VAL A 88 2.71 9.26 -7.59
C VAL A 88 3.66 8.30 -8.27
N SER A 89 4.94 8.38 -7.93
CA SER A 89 5.94 7.36 -8.26
C SER A 89 6.47 6.76 -6.96
N THR A 90 6.28 5.46 -6.77
CA THR A 90 6.76 4.75 -5.58
C THR A 90 7.98 3.91 -5.91
N TYR A 91 8.97 3.94 -5.03
CA TYR A 91 10.17 3.10 -5.07
C TYR A 91 10.13 2.17 -3.87
N GLN A 92 9.59 0.97 -4.10
CA GLN A 92 9.20 0.06 -3.02
C GLN A 92 10.26 -1.01 -2.78
N SER A 93 10.68 -1.13 -1.52
CA SER A 93 11.61 -2.16 -1.05
C SER A 93 11.03 -3.57 -1.17
N VAL A 94 11.91 -4.56 -1.13
CA VAL A 94 11.54 -5.99 -1.22
C VAL A 94 10.82 -6.51 0.04
N SER A 95 10.86 -5.81 1.17
CA SER A 95 10.13 -6.20 2.39
C SER A 95 8.62 -6.33 2.19
N GLY A 96 8.03 -5.60 1.22
CA GLY A 96 6.64 -5.77 0.83
C GLY A 96 6.30 -7.16 0.24
N ALA A 97 7.30 -7.91 -0.22
CA ALA A 97 7.16 -9.32 -0.61
C ALA A 97 7.49 -10.29 0.56
N GLY A 98 7.59 -9.78 1.78
CA GLY A 98 7.89 -10.55 2.99
C GLY A 98 9.33 -11.05 3.06
N LYS A 99 9.56 -11.96 4.02
CA LYS A 99 10.90 -12.53 4.26
C LYS A 99 11.50 -13.18 3.00
N ALA A 100 10.70 -13.89 2.23
CA ALA A 100 11.17 -14.56 1.01
C ALA A 100 11.73 -13.58 -0.03
N GLY A 101 11.11 -12.41 -0.18
CA GLY A 101 11.63 -11.36 -1.07
C GLY A 101 12.95 -10.76 -0.59
N MET A 102 13.10 -10.56 0.73
CA MET A 102 14.37 -10.07 1.31
C MET A 102 15.48 -11.11 1.17
N ASP A 103 15.19 -12.38 1.45
CA ASP A 103 16.16 -13.49 1.32
C ASP A 103 16.58 -13.63 -0.16
N GLU A 104 15.67 -13.47 -1.11
CA GLU A 104 15.99 -13.51 -2.54
C GLU A 104 16.92 -12.39 -2.97
N LEU A 105 16.68 -11.15 -2.53
CA LEU A 105 17.58 -10.03 -2.82
C LEU A 105 18.99 -10.29 -2.31
N LEU A 106 19.12 -10.78 -1.07
CA LEU A 106 20.41 -11.06 -0.45
C LEU A 106 21.13 -12.20 -1.18
N SER A 107 20.42 -13.29 -1.50
CA SER A 107 20.99 -14.44 -2.24
C SER A 107 21.46 -14.02 -3.63
N GLN A 108 20.60 -13.33 -4.40
CA GLN A 108 20.96 -12.85 -5.74
C GLN A 108 22.15 -11.89 -5.71
N THR A 109 22.22 -11.00 -4.71
CA THR A 109 23.34 -10.08 -4.56
C THR A 109 24.64 -10.84 -4.36
N LYS A 110 24.66 -11.84 -3.46
CA LYS A 110 25.83 -12.69 -3.22
C LYS A 110 26.22 -13.50 -4.46
N GLU A 111 25.26 -14.13 -5.13
CA GLU A 111 25.48 -14.94 -6.33
C GLU A 111 26.10 -14.10 -7.48
N ILE A 112 25.62 -12.88 -7.68
CA ILE A 112 26.16 -11.96 -8.71
C ILE A 112 27.62 -11.58 -8.37
N LEU A 113 27.91 -11.24 -7.12
CA LEU A 113 29.27 -10.88 -6.71
C LEU A 113 30.25 -12.06 -6.83
N GLU A 114 29.73 -13.28 -6.75
CA GLU A 114 30.51 -14.52 -6.97
C GLU A 114 30.49 -14.98 -8.43
N ASN A 115 30.02 -14.16 -9.39
CA ASN A 115 29.88 -14.48 -10.83
C ASN A 115 29.04 -15.74 -11.08
N LYS A 116 28.04 -16.03 -10.24
CA LYS A 116 27.13 -17.15 -10.39
C LYS A 116 25.87 -16.73 -11.16
N HIS A 117 25.21 -17.73 -11.76
CA HIS A 117 23.92 -17.53 -12.42
C HIS A 117 22.82 -17.32 -11.37
N VAL A 118 21.96 -16.31 -11.59
CA VAL A 118 20.88 -15.91 -10.68
C VAL A 118 19.53 -16.36 -11.23
N GLN A 119 18.68 -16.87 -10.34
CA GLN A 119 17.29 -17.19 -10.66
C GLN A 119 16.32 -16.29 -9.87
N SER A 120 15.27 -15.83 -10.54
CA SER A 120 14.16 -15.13 -9.90
C SER A 120 13.08 -16.12 -9.49
N LYS A 121 12.63 -16.05 -8.22
CA LYS A 121 11.62 -16.95 -7.63
C LYS A 121 10.37 -16.18 -7.17
N ASN A 122 10.56 -15.12 -6.43
CA ASN A 122 9.47 -14.29 -5.88
C ASN A 122 9.20 -13.04 -6.74
N PHE A 123 10.15 -12.64 -7.57
CA PHE A 123 10.01 -11.50 -8.48
C PHE A 123 9.97 -11.98 -9.93
N THR A 124 9.38 -11.18 -10.81
CA THR A 124 9.25 -11.47 -12.24
C THR A 124 10.58 -11.41 -12.99
N LYS A 125 11.56 -10.70 -12.44
CA LYS A 125 12.92 -10.52 -12.94
C LYS A 125 13.89 -10.51 -11.78
N GLN A 126 15.18 -10.65 -12.08
CA GLN A 126 16.26 -10.40 -11.12
C GLN A 126 16.02 -9.05 -10.44
N ILE A 127 16.06 -9.06 -9.09
CA ILE A 127 15.89 -7.84 -8.30
C ILE A 127 17.22 -7.24 -7.86
N ALA A 128 18.25 -8.04 -7.59
CA ALA A 128 19.56 -7.51 -7.24
C ALA A 128 20.15 -6.67 -8.37
N PHE A 129 20.56 -5.44 -8.05
CA PHE A 129 21.08 -4.44 -8.96
C PHE A 129 20.12 -4.05 -10.10
N ASN A 130 18.81 -4.15 -9.87
CA ASN A 130 17.79 -3.88 -10.88
C ASN A 130 16.59 -3.13 -10.29
N ALA A 131 15.86 -2.40 -11.15
CA ALA A 131 14.56 -1.81 -10.83
C ALA A 131 13.49 -2.47 -11.71
N ILE A 132 12.45 -3.03 -11.08
CA ILE A 132 11.34 -3.68 -11.79
C ILE A 132 10.16 -2.72 -11.83
N PRO A 133 9.77 -2.18 -13.01
CA PRO A 133 8.78 -1.12 -13.14
C PRO A 133 7.34 -1.63 -13.02
N HIS A 134 7.09 -2.63 -12.20
CA HIS A 134 5.75 -3.12 -11.86
C HIS A 134 5.77 -3.91 -10.56
N ILE A 135 4.66 -3.87 -9.84
CA ILE A 135 4.42 -4.64 -8.61
C ILE A 135 3.06 -5.28 -8.68
N ASP A 136 2.98 -6.60 -8.36
CA ASP A 136 1.80 -7.44 -8.52
C ASP A 136 1.46 -7.67 -10.02
N SER A 137 0.33 -8.29 -10.33
CA SER A 137 -0.08 -8.60 -11.71
C SER A 137 -0.72 -7.41 -12.41
N PHE A 138 -0.61 -7.38 -13.72
CA PHE A 138 -1.29 -6.39 -14.56
C PHE A 138 -2.80 -6.65 -14.63
N LEU A 139 -3.54 -5.57 -14.76
CA LEU A 139 -4.97 -5.52 -15.03
C LEU A 139 -5.21 -5.29 -16.53
N GLU A 140 -6.44 -5.48 -16.99
CA GLU A 140 -6.83 -5.28 -18.40
C GLU A 140 -6.58 -3.86 -18.92
N ASN A 141 -6.64 -2.86 -18.02
CA ASN A 141 -6.36 -1.46 -18.35
C ASN A 141 -4.87 -1.11 -18.41
N GLY A 142 -3.97 -2.08 -18.27
CA GLY A 142 -2.53 -1.89 -18.30
C GLY A 142 -1.90 -1.44 -16.97
N SER A 143 -2.69 -1.06 -15.97
CA SER A 143 -2.18 -0.77 -14.62
C SER A 143 -1.87 -2.06 -13.86
N THR A 144 -1.01 -1.98 -12.86
CA THR A 144 -0.80 -3.08 -11.92
C THR A 144 -1.83 -3.06 -10.79
N LYS A 145 -2.01 -4.19 -10.12
CA LYS A 145 -2.87 -4.26 -8.92
C LYS A 145 -2.36 -3.34 -7.81
N GLU A 146 -1.06 -3.11 -7.71
CA GLU A 146 -0.50 -2.19 -6.71
C GLU A 146 -0.86 -0.74 -7.02
N GLU A 147 -0.76 -0.32 -8.27
CA GLU A 147 -1.19 1.00 -8.72
C GLU A 147 -2.70 1.22 -8.53
N GLN A 148 -3.50 0.18 -8.78
CA GLN A 148 -4.94 0.24 -8.54
C GLN A 148 -5.27 0.38 -7.05
N LYS A 149 -4.50 -0.26 -6.14
CA LYS A 149 -4.66 -0.04 -4.69
C LYS A 149 -4.39 1.41 -4.31
N ASN A 150 -3.30 2.00 -4.81
CA ASN A 150 -3.00 3.41 -4.56
C ASN A 150 -4.16 4.31 -5.02
N HIS A 151 -4.67 4.07 -6.23
CA HIS A 151 -5.81 4.82 -6.76
C HIS A 151 -7.05 4.72 -5.85
N ASP A 152 -7.47 3.50 -5.52
CA ASP A 152 -8.72 3.25 -4.81
C ASP A 152 -8.64 3.68 -3.34
N GLU A 153 -7.53 3.36 -2.67
CA GLU A 153 -7.37 3.60 -1.24
C GLU A 153 -7.15 5.09 -0.93
N ILE A 154 -6.36 5.81 -1.73
CA ILE A 154 -6.19 7.27 -1.57
C ILE A 154 -7.53 7.99 -1.70
N LYS A 155 -8.34 7.61 -2.70
CA LYS A 155 -9.68 8.18 -2.89
C LYS A 155 -10.64 7.83 -1.76
N LYS A 156 -10.55 6.62 -1.20
CA LYS A 156 -11.40 6.20 -0.08
C LYS A 156 -11.05 6.91 1.22
N ILE A 157 -9.76 7.16 1.47
CA ILE A 157 -9.26 7.72 2.73
C ILE A 157 -9.32 9.26 2.72
N LEU A 158 -8.93 9.88 1.62
CA LEU A 158 -8.75 11.34 1.58
C LEU A 158 -9.93 12.06 0.90
N ASP A 159 -10.13 11.87 -0.41
CA ASP A 159 -11.27 12.43 -1.15
C ASP A 159 -11.48 11.68 -2.47
N LYS A 160 -12.72 11.26 -2.73
CA LYS A 160 -13.13 10.54 -3.96
C LYS A 160 -12.94 11.38 -5.23
N LYS A 161 -12.87 12.71 -5.12
CA LYS A 161 -12.73 13.64 -6.25
C LYS A 161 -11.30 13.79 -6.74
N ILE A 162 -10.30 13.37 -5.97
CA ILE A 162 -8.90 13.47 -6.36
C ILE A 162 -8.61 12.57 -7.56
N ASN A 163 -7.98 13.12 -8.60
CA ASN A 163 -7.46 12.34 -9.70
C ASN A 163 -6.11 11.74 -9.31
N VAL A 164 -6.01 10.42 -9.33
CA VAL A 164 -4.79 9.69 -8.92
C VAL A 164 -4.22 8.93 -10.09
N THR A 165 -2.95 9.16 -10.38
CA THR A 165 -2.12 8.35 -11.29
C THR A 165 -0.94 7.81 -10.49
N SER A 166 -0.66 6.52 -10.59
CA SER A 166 0.42 5.89 -9.82
C SER A 166 1.30 5.02 -10.71
N THR A 167 2.60 5.07 -10.46
CA THR A 167 3.59 4.13 -11.01
C THR A 167 4.33 3.49 -9.84
N CYS A 168 4.32 2.16 -9.78
CA CYS A 168 4.91 1.41 -8.68
C CYS A 168 6.12 0.61 -9.16
N VAL A 169 7.31 0.94 -8.62
CA VAL A 169 8.58 0.32 -8.97
C VAL A 169 9.13 -0.48 -7.80
N ARG A 170 9.50 -1.74 -8.01
CA ARG A 170 10.25 -2.55 -7.05
C ARG A 170 11.74 -2.27 -7.20
N ILE A 171 12.40 -1.89 -6.10
CA ILE A 171 13.83 -1.56 -6.08
C ILE A 171 14.61 -2.50 -5.14
N PRO A 172 15.93 -2.64 -5.33
CA PRO A 172 16.78 -3.55 -4.59
C PRO A 172 17.19 -2.98 -3.21
N VAL A 173 16.18 -2.60 -2.43
CA VAL A 173 16.32 -2.09 -1.06
C VAL A 173 15.59 -3.05 -0.12
N LEU A 174 16.21 -3.40 1.00
CA LEU A 174 15.65 -4.38 1.93
C LEU A 174 14.37 -3.90 2.57
N VAL A 175 14.36 -2.70 3.14
CA VAL A 175 13.26 -2.13 3.93
C VAL A 175 13.07 -0.66 3.59
N SER A 176 11.86 -0.16 3.79
CA SER A 176 11.41 1.21 3.53
C SER A 176 11.08 1.49 2.06
N HIS A 177 10.17 2.44 1.87
CA HIS A 177 9.76 2.91 0.54
C HIS A 177 10.10 4.39 0.39
N SER A 178 10.47 4.79 -0.83
CA SER A 178 10.58 6.19 -1.21
C SER A 178 9.45 6.54 -2.16
N ILE A 179 8.95 7.77 -2.08
CA ILE A 179 7.80 8.21 -2.86
C ILE A 179 8.07 9.62 -3.38
N SER A 180 7.84 9.81 -4.67
CA SER A 180 7.80 11.12 -5.30
C SER A 180 6.37 11.44 -5.71
N ILE A 181 5.89 12.64 -5.37
CA ILE A 181 4.52 13.06 -5.64
C ILE A 181 4.54 14.43 -6.33
N ASN A 182 3.90 14.50 -7.50
CA ASN A 182 3.53 15.76 -8.12
C ASN A 182 2.08 16.07 -7.79
N ILE A 183 1.79 17.29 -7.33
CA ILE A 183 0.48 17.67 -6.79
C ILE A 183 -0.05 18.86 -7.55
N GLU A 184 -1.30 18.77 -8.02
CA GLU A 184 -2.10 19.89 -8.53
C GLU A 184 -3.19 20.25 -7.52
N PHE A 185 -3.33 21.53 -7.21
CA PHE A 185 -4.30 22.04 -6.24
C PHE A 185 -5.40 22.86 -6.93
N HIS A 186 -6.58 22.92 -6.31
CA HIS A 186 -7.63 23.85 -6.72
C HIS A 186 -7.34 25.30 -6.28
N LYS A 187 -6.72 25.46 -5.10
CA LYS A 187 -6.29 26.75 -4.57
C LYS A 187 -4.79 26.88 -4.73
N LYS A 188 -4.29 28.04 -5.19
CA LYS A 188 -2.86 28.30 -5.35
C LYS A 188 -2.14 28.23 -3.98
N PRO A 189 -1.14 27.36 -3.79
CA PRO A 189 -0.36 27.33 -2.56
C PRO A 189 0.41 28.64 -2.37
N LYS A 190 0.50 29.08 -1.13
CA LYS A 190 1.45 30.15 -0.75
C LYS A 190 2.75 29.46 -0.35
N ILE A 191 3.83 29.85 -1.01
CA ILE A 191 5.19 29.44 -0.66
C ILE A 191 5.77 30.63 0.09
N GLU A 192 6.01 30.46 1.38
CA GLU A 192 6.72 31.42 2.21
C GLU A 192 8.18 31.00 2.35
#